data_2a43982cca3730b93fd4505fcfcab42f
#
_entry.id   2a43982cca3730b93fd4505fcfcab42f
#
_cell.length_a   1.000
_cell.length_b   1.000
_cell.length_c   1.000
_cell.angle_alpha   90.00
_cell.angle_beta   90.00
_cell.angle_gamma   90.00
#
_symmetry.space_group_name_H-M   'P 1'
#
loop_
_entity.id
_entity.type
_entity.pdbx_description
1 polymer ?
#
loop_
_entity_poly.entity_id
_entity_poly.type
_entity_poly.pdbx_seq_one_letter_code
_entity_poly.pdbx_strand_id
1 'polypeptide(L)'
;MNADSTPKRSSPQALDLGDRPILGRDLLLLQQWLGLDLTELTAALGISPPRWRELTTERPDEPLDDPTLALLVWSILTFPAQSYLPVYPEVEDVYATFQGLADHLELPGRRRLSAKKAFSLLLGREGTSGFRWLAPGAPRGNTRQKTRRLMLVFDAVLRAHGAVGLRQWLERVDLEAQQRGIDLWEQNSWREKSPASPVDDTSTEPAPPPKPDRARSRRQT
;
A
#
# COMPACT_ATOMS: atom_id res chain seq x y z
N MET A 1 37.30 5.26 -6.16
CA MET A 1 36.52 4.05 -5.83
C MET A 1 35.96 4.26 -4.42
N ASN A 2 34.81 4.89 -4.29
CA ASN A 2 34.08 5.00 -3.03
C ASN A 2 32.78 4.21 -3.21
N ALA A 3 32.86 2.93 -2.87
CA ALA A 3 31.72 2.07 -2.65
C ALA A 3 31.25 2.29 -1.20
N ASP A 4 29.97 2.15 -1.01
CA ASP A 4 29.25 2.01 0.25
C ASP A 4 28.53 3.25 0.78
N SER A 5 27.56 3.71 -0.01
CA SER A 5 26.46 4.50 0.54
C SER A 5 25.12 3.75 0.34
N THR A 6 25.09 2.48 0.75
CA THR A 6 23.81 1.80 0.95
C THR A 6 23.14 2.51 2.13
N PRO A 7 21.96 3.13 1.97
CA PRO A 7 21.26 3.73 3.10
C PRO A 7 21.01 2.61 4.13
N LYS A 8 21.74 2.67 5.25
CA LYS A 8 21.50 1.80 6.38
C LYS A 8 20.03 1.96 6.74
N ARG A 9 19.26 0.89 6.55
CA ARG A 9 17.94 0.78 7.17
C ARG A 9 18.16 1.14 8.61
N SER A 10 17.63 2.25 9.08
CA SER A 10 17.57 2.51 10.50
C SER A 10 16.76 1.36 11.06
N SER A 11 17.46 0.42 11.71
CA SER A 11 16.80 -0.63 12.48
C SER A 11 15.75 0.09 13.31
N PRO A 12 14.52 -0.42 13.39
CA PRO A 12 13.50 0.21 14.20
C PRO A 12 14.12 0.45 15.57
N GLN A 13 14.24 1.71 15.95
CA GLN A 13 14.84 2.06 17.23
C GLN A 13 13.95 1.47 18.31
N ALA A 14 14.56 0.71 19.22
CA ALA A 14 13.87 0.27 20.41
C ALA A 14 13.24 1.46 21.11
N LEU A 15 11.95 1.33 21.46
CA LEU A 15 11.26 2.37 22.22
C LEU A 15 11.60 2.17 23.70
N ASP A 16 12.22 3.16 24.29
CA ASP A 16 12.42 3.17 25.73
C ASP A 16 11.10 3.54 26.44
N LEU A 17 10.49 2.54 27.02
CA LEU A 17 9.23 2.69 27.80
C LEU A 17 9.49 3.04 29.25
N GLY A 18 10.77 3.11 29.68
CA GLY A 18 11.15 3.27 31.09
C GLY A 18 10.62 2.13 31.97
N ASP A 19 10.54 2.38 33.28
CA ASP A 19 10.10 1.40 34.28
C ASP A 19 8.57 1.38 34.49
N ARG A 20 7.80 2.08 33.66
CA ARG A 20 6.35 2.13 33.79
C ARG A 20 5.67 0.85 33.27
N PRO A 21 4.48 0.50 33.79
CA PRO A 21 3.71 -0.60 33.24
C PRO A 21 3.30 -0.32 31.79
N ILE A 22 3.08 -1.41 31.03
CA ILE A 22 2.52 -1.33 29.68
C ILE A 22 1.04 -1.02 29.76
N LEU A 23 0.62 0.01 29.02
CA LEU A 23 -0.75 0.53 29.04
C LEU A 23 -1.48 0.15 27.75
N GLY A 24 -2.81 0.25 27.74
CA GLY A 24 -3.63 0.04 26.55
C GLY A 24 -3.19 0.87 25.33
N ARG A 25 -2.81 2.14 25.53
CA ARG A 25 -2.29 3.02 24.47
C ARG A 25 -0.99 2.52 23.83
N ASP A 26 -0.19 1.72 24.52
CA ASP A 26 1.05 1.17 23.97
C ASP A 26 0.79 0.16 22.86
N LEU A 27 -0.40 -0.46 22.84
CA LEU A 27 -0.86 -1.29 21.74
C LEU A 27 -1.06 -0.46 20.45
N LEU A 28 -1.59 0.77 20.57
CA LEU A 28 -1.72 1.68 19.42
C LEU A 28 -0.35 2.13 18.91
N LEU A 29 0.56 2.42 19.82
CA LEU A 29 1.95 2.75 19.48
C LEU A 29 2.61 1.59 18.74
N LEU A 30 2.44 0.36 19.23
CA LEU A 30 2.94 -0.85 18.59
C LEU A 30 2.35 -1.04 17.18
N GLN A 31 1.05 -0.80 17.01
CA GLN A 31 0.37 -0.89 15.72
C GLN A 31 0.96 0.10 14.71
N GLN A 32 1.10 1.35 15.13
CA GLN A 32 1.65 2.41 14.27
C GLN A 32 3.09 2.10 13.88
N TRP A 33 3.88 1.64 14.84
CA TRP A 33 5.29 1.38 14.63
C TRP A 33 5.55 0.18 13.71
N LEU A 34 4.82 -0.94 13.89
CA LEU A 34 4.90 -2.11 13.00
C LEU A 34 4.23 -1.87 11.65
N GLY A 35 3.28 -0.93 11.60
CA GLY A 35 2.44 -0.68 10.43
C GLY A 35 1.53 -1.86 10.09
N LEU A 36 1.22 -2.73 11.05
CA LEU A 36 0.31 -3.87 10.89
C LEU A 36 -1.15 -3.39 10.83
N ASP A 37 -1.98 -4.10 10.07
CA ASP A 37 -3.41 -3.92 10.21
C ASP A 37 -3.92 -4.56 11.51
N LEU A 38 -5.16 -4.22 11.89
CA LEU A 38 -5.73 -4.71 13.14
C LEU A 38 -5.78 -6.24 13.20
N THR A 39 -6.12 -6.89 12.10
CA THR A 39 -6.25 -8.35 12.03
C THR A 39 -4.89 -9.03 12.20
N GLU A 40 -3.85 -8.50 11.52
CA GLU A 40 -2.49 -9.01 11.65
C GLU A 40 -1.97 -8.86 13.07
N LEU A 41 -2.17 -7.69 13.66
CA LEU A 41 -1.66 -7.40 15.00
C LEU A 41 -2.39 -8.20 16.08
N THR A 42 -3.72 -8.26 16.02
CA THR A 42 -4.49 -9.06 16.99
C THR A 42 -4.16 -10.54 16.91
N ALA A 43 -3.96 -11.08 15.70
CA ALA A 43 -3.49 -12.45 15.51
C ALA A 43 -2.07 -12.66 16.08
N ALA A 44 -1.15 -11.71 15.86
CA ALA A 44 0.21 -11.77 16.36
C ALA A 44 0.27 -11.70 17.90
N LEU A 45 -0.62 -10.93 18.51
CA LEU A 45 -0.73 -10.80 19.96
C LEU A 45 -1.60 -11.87 20.62
N GLY A 46 -2.30 -12.70 19.83
CA GLY A 46 -3.18 -13.73 20.35
C GLY A 46 -4.43 -13.18 21.06
N ILE A 47 -4.89 -11.99 20.69
CA ILE A 47 -6.09 -11.35 21.29
C ILE A 47 -7.20 -11.18 20.26
N SER A 48 -8.45 -11.12 20.72
CA SER A 48 -9.60 -10.88 19.85
C SER A 48 -9.78 -9.40 19.53
N PRO A 49 -10.41 -9.03 18.38
CA PRO A 49 -10.74 -7.64 18.08
C PRO A 49 -11.59 -6.92 19.14
N PRO A 50 -12.59 -7.56 19.81
CA PRO A 50 -13.29 -6.94 20.94
C PRO A 50 -12.34 -6.61 22.10
N ARG A 51 -11.41 -7.53 22.44
CA ARG A 51 -10.42 -7.29 23.50
C ARG A 51 -9.48 -6.16 23.15
N TRP A 52 -9.07 -6.08 21.89
CA TRP A 52 -8.29 -4.94 21.40
C TRP A 52 -9.02 -3.61 21.65
N ARG A 53 -10.30 -3.52 21.25
CA ARG A 53 -11.11 -2.30 21.44
C ARG A 53 -11.21 -1.93 22.92
N GLU A 54 -11.51 -2.87 23.76
CA GLU A 54 -11.57 -2.66 25.21
C GLU A 54 -10.27 -2.01 25.72
N LEU A 55 -9.12 -2.61 25.41
CA LEU A 55 -7.81 -2.13 25.90
C LEU A 55 -7.41 -0.78 25.31
N THR A 56 -7.69 -0.53 24.03
CA THR A 56 -7.18 0.66 23.33
C THR A 56 -8.13 1.85 23.34
N THR A 57 -9.44 1.62 23.55
CA THR A 57 -10.46 2.67 23.45
C THR A 57 -11.15 2.92 24.79
N GLU A 58 -11.46 1.86 25.53
CA GLU A 58 -12.21 1.97 26.78
C GLU A 58 -11.27 2.16 27.98
N ARG A 59 -10.07 1.55 27.93
CA ARG A 59 -9.07 1.55 29.00
C ARG A 59 -7.65 1.89 28.52
N PRO A 60 -7.46 2.97 27.72
CA PRO A 60 -6.16 3.25 27.08
C PRO A 60 -5.04 3.58 28.05
N ASP A 61 -5.36 4.19 29.18
CA ASP A 61 -4.41 4.65 30.19
C ASP A 61 -4.29 3.69 31.39
N GLU A 62 -4.95 2.54 31.34
CA GLU A 62 -4.80 1.53 32.36
C GLU A 62 -3.72 0.51 32.01
N PRO A 63 -3.01 -0.04 33.01
CA PRO A 63 -2.10 -1.15 32.82
C PRO A 63 -2.81 -2.36 32.20
N LEU A 64 -2.12 -3.07 31.32
CA LEU A 64 -2.64 -4.33 30.79
C LEU A 64 -2.78 -5.32 31.94
N ASP A 65 -3.96 -5.90 32.08
CA ASP A 65 -4.31 -6.86 33.14
C ASP A 65 -3.76 -8.28 32.88
N ASP A 66 -3.37 -8.58 31.63
CA ASP A 66 -2.71 -9.83 31.24
C ASP A 66 -1.18 -9.64 31.24
N PRO A 67 -0.45 -10.24 32.21
CA PRO A 67 1.01 -10.12 32.27
C PRO A 67 1.70 -10.68 31.03
N THR A 68 1.15 -11.73 30.40
CA THR A 68 1.74 -12.33 29.20
C THR A 68 1.67 -11.36 28.02
N LEU A 69 0.51 -10.71 27.86
CA LEU A 69 0.34 -9.67 26.83
C LEU A 69 1.26 -8.47 27.10
N ALA A 70 1.33 -8.02 28.35
CA ALA A 70 2.19 -6.89 28.72
C ALA A 70 3.68 -7.19 28.41
N LEU A 71 4.18 -8.37 28.80
CA LEU A 71 5.54 -8.79 28.51
C LEU A 71 5.79 -8.97 27.01
N LEU A 72 4.82 -9.48 26.25
CA LEU A 72 4.91 -9.63 24.80
C LEU A 72 5.02 -8.26 24.13
N VAL A 73 4.16 -7.32 24.47
CA VAL A 73 4.20 -5.94 23.93
C VAL A 73 5.52 -5.27 24.27
N TRP A 74 5.93 -5.33 25.52
CA TRP A 74 7.23 -4.80 25.96
C TRP A 74 8.40 -5.40 25.16
N SER A 75 8.43 -6.73 25.01
CA SER A 75 9.51 -7.40 24.29
C SER A 75 9.57 -7.03 22.83
N ILE A 76 8.42 -6.87 22.15
CA ILE A 76 8.38 -6.45 20.76
C ILE A 76 8.88 -5.00 20.60
N LEU A 77 8.50 -4.10 21.49
CA LEU A 77 8.92 -2.70 21.44
C LEU A 77 10.41 -2.53 21.80
N THR A 78 10.93 -3.32 22.71
CA THR A 78 12.33 -3.26 23.18
C THR A 78 13.28 -4.05 22.29
N PHE A 79 12.85 -5.22 21.81
CA PHE A 79 13.65 -6.17 21.02
C PHE A 79 12.99 -6.51 19.68
N PRO A 80 12.79 -5.52 18.80
CA PRO A 80 12.02 -5.72 17.56
C PRO A 80 12.62 -6.79 16.64
N ALA A 81 13.94 -6.88 16.58
CA ALA A 81 14.62 -7.85 15.73
C ALA A 81 14.35 -9.31 16.16
N GLN A 82 14.03 -9.53 17.43
CA GLN A 82 13.75 -10.85 18.00
C GLN A 82 12.26 -11.20 17.98
N SER A 83 11.39 -10.25 17.65
CA SER A 83 9.94 -10.46 17.66
C SER A 83 9.43 -11.31 16.48
N TYR A 84 10.25 -11.46 15.43
CA TYR A 84 9.88 -12.14 14.16
C TYR A 84 8.62 -11.58 13.49
N LEU A 85 8.16 -10.41 13.91
CA LEU A 85 7.04 -9.74 13.27
C LEU A 85 7.52 -8.95 12.05
N PRO A 86 6.73 -8.94 10.95
CA PRO A 86 7.08 -8.15 9.78
C PRO A 86 6.98 -6.65 10.11
N VAL A 87 8.08 -5.92 9.92
CA VAL A 87 8.06 -4.46 9.91
C VAL A 87 7.91 -4.01 8.46
N TYR A 88 6.77 -3.47 8.11
CA TYR A 88 6.53 -3.02 6.75
C TYR A 88 7.31 -1.74 6.46
N PRO A 89 8.00 -1.68 5.31
CA PRO A 89 8.68 -0.46 4.90
C PRO A 89 7.67 0.64 4.53
N GLU A 90 8.06 1.89 4.70
CA GLU A 90 7.29 3.00 4.16
C GLU A 90 7.33 2.96 2.62
N VAL A 91 6.23 3.31 1.99
CA VAL A 91 6.08 3.23 0.52
C VAL A 91 7.10 4.11 -0.17
N GLU A 92 7.36 5.27 0.40
CA GLU A 92 8.34 6.26 -0.07
C GLU A 92 9.77 5.69 -0.11
N ASP A 93 10.15 4.93 0.92
CA ASP A 93 11.49 4.32 1.02
C ASP A 93 11.67 3.23 -0.04
N VAL A 94 10.65 2.37 -0.21
CA VAL A 94 10.65 1.34 -1.25
C VAL A 94 10.71 1.97 -2.64
N TYR A 95 9.93 3.02 -2.85
CA TYR A 95 9.92 3.75 -4.11
C TYR A 95 11.27 4.42 -4.40
N ALA A 96 11.89 5.06 -3.40
CA ALA A 96 13.20 5.68 -3.55
C ALA A 96 14.27 4.63 -3.93
N THR A 97 14.28 3.47 -3.27
CA THR A 97 15.16 2.35 -3.61
C THR A 97 14.93 1.86 -5.04
N PHE A 98 13.67 1.67 -5.42
CA PHE A 98 13.29 1.28 -6.79
C PHE A 98 13.75 2.32 -7.80
N GLN A 99 13.49 3.61 -7.57
CA GLN A 99 13.82 4.69 -8.50
C GLN A 99 15.32 4.77 -8.75
N GLY A 100 16.13 4.69 -7.69
CA GLY A 100 17.59 4.69 -7.82
C GLY A 100 18.12 3.53 -8.66
N LEU A 101 17.50 2.36 -8.61
CA LEU A 101 17.86 1.21 -9.44
C LEU A 101 17.29 1.31 -10.86
N ALA A 102 16.06 1.81 -10.99
CA ALA A 102 15.36 1.93 -12.27
C ALA A 102 16.02 2.93 -13.22
N ASP A 103 16.71 3.94 -12.70
CA ASP A 103 17.44 4.92 -13.49
C ASP A 103 18.61 4.30 -14.27
N HIS A 104 19.09 3.15 -13.80
CA HIS A 104 20.17 2.38 -14.42
C HIS A 104 19.69 1.22 -15.30
N LEU A 105 18.38 0.99 -15.38
CA LEU A 105 17.78 -0.09 -16.15
C LEU A 105 16.87 0.46 -17.26
N GLU A 106 16.89 -0.21 -18.40
CA GLU A 106 15.89 0.01 -19.44
C GLU A 106 14.60 -0.71 -19.02
N LEU A 107 13.71 0.03 -18.36
CA LEU A 107 12.39 -0.49 -18.02
C LEU A 107 11.52 -0.56 -19.29
N PRO A 108 10.78 -1.67 -19.51
CA PRO A 108 9.81 -1.75 -20.58
C PRO A 108 8.83 -0.58 -20.52
N GLY A 109 8.57 0.06 -21.65
CA GLY A 109 7.65 1.20 -21.71
C GLY A 109 8.12 2.49 -21.00
N ARG A 110 9.38 2.59 -20.53
CA ARG A 110 9.90 3.75 -19.78
C ARG A 110 9.66 5.09 -20.49
N ARG A 111 9.71 5.10 -21.81
CA ARG A 111 9.46 6.34 -22.59
C ARG A 111 8.03 6.85 -22.48
N ARG A 112 7.08 5.99 -22.06
CA ARG A 112 5.64 6.27 -21.97
C ARG A 112 5.10 6.29 -20.55
N LEU A 113 5.83 5.70 -19.60
CA LEU A 113 5.39 5.52 -18.23
C LEU A 113 6.24 6.31 -17.25
N SER A 114 5.59 7.00 -16.32
CA SER A 114 6.30 7.56 -15.16
C SER A 114 6.77 6.44 -14.23
N ALA A 115 7.86 6.68 -13.50
CA ALA A 115 8.39 5.74 -12.51
C ALA A 115 7.31 5.31 -11.47
N LYS A 116 6.41 6.22 -11.06
CA LYS A 116 5.30 5.92 -10.15
C LYS A 116 4.30 4.91 -10.72
N LYS A 117 4.02 4.99 -12.02
CA LYS A 117 3.17 4.00 -12.70
C LYS A 117 3.87 2.66 -12.79
N ALA A 118 5.13 2.62 -13.24
CA ALA A 118 5.91 1.40 -13.31
C ALA A 118 5.98 0.71 -11.94
N PHE A 119 6.29 1.46 -10.89
CA PHE A 119 6.32 0.95 -9.52
C PHE A 119 5.03 0.24 -9.10
N SER A 120 3.87 0.83 -9.38
CA SER A 120 2.60 0.18 -9.04
C SER A 120 2.30 -1.05 -9.89
N LEU A 121 2.67 -1.05 -11.17
CA LEU A 121 2.50 -2.23 -12.03
C LEU A 121 3.38 -3.40 -11.57
N LEU A 122 4.62 -3.12 -11.14
CA LEU A 122 5.51 -4.13 -10.56
C LEU A 122 4.96 -4.76 -9.28
N LEU A 123 4.08 -4.08 -8.59
CA LEU A 123 3.38 -4.56 -7.39
C LEU A 123 1.98 -5.13 -7.68
N GLY A 124 1.72 -5.49 -8.92
CA GLY A 124 0.44 -6.10 -9.32
C GLY A 124 -0.76 -5.15 -9.20
N ARG A 125 -0.54 -3.84 -9.30
CA ARG A 125 -1.60 -2.82 -9.13
C ARG A 125 -1.72 -1.95 -10.38
N GLU A 126 -2.87 -1.28 -10.49
CA GLU A 126 -3.12 -0.30 -11.55
C GLU A 126 -2.08 0.82 -11.55
N GLY A 127 -1.67 1.30 -12.71
CA GLY A 127 -0.66 2.33 -12.84
C GLY A 127 -0.94 3.63 -12.06
N THR A 128 -2.20 3.93 -11.78
CA THR A 128 -2.62 5.08 -10.96
C THR A 128 -2.40 4.90 -9.47
N SER A 129 -2.20 3.68 -8.99
CA SER A 129 -2.05 3.38 -7.56
C SER A 129 -0.80 4.04 -6.96
N GLY A 130 0.30 4.09 -7.69
CA GLY A 130 1.55 4.71 -7.23
C GLY A 130 1.39 6.20 -6.90
N PHE A 131 0.57 6.92 -7.65
CA PHE A 131 0.29 8.34 -7.33
C PHE A 131 -0.47 8.51 -6.02
N ARG A 132 -1.40 7.61 -5.71
CA ARG A 132 -2.17 7.66 -4.46
C ARG A 132 -1.32 7.29 -3.25
N TRP A 133 -0.42 6.33 -3.41
CA TRP A 133 0.46 5.89 -2.33
C TRP A 133 1.52 6.93 -1.98
N LEU A 134 2.04 7.63 -3.00
CA LEU A 134 3.10 8.62 -2.89
C LEU A 134 2.56 10.07 -2.87
N ALA A 135 1.26 10.23 -2.60
CA ALA A 135 0.68 11.55 -2.43
C ALA A 135 1.09 12.15 -1.07
N PRO A 136 1.42 13.45 -1.00
CA PRO A 136 1.70 14.10 0.27
C PRO A 136 0.55 13.90 1.26
N GLY A 137 0.84 13.44 2.47
CA GLY A 137 -0.17 13.18 3.50
C GLY A 137 -1.03 11.93 3.26
N ALA A 138 -0.66 11.05 2.35
CA ALA A 138 -1.35 9.77 2.17
C ALA A 138 -1.38 9.01 3.49
N PRO A 139 -2.55 8.54 3.95
CA PRO A 139 -2.64 7.83 5.21
C PRO A 139 -1.81 6.53 5.14
N ARG A 140 -1.01 6.30 6.17
CA ARG A 140 -0.31 5.03 6.37
C ARG A 140 -1.36 3.92 6.39
N GLY A 141 -1.16 2.89 5.58
CA GLY A 141 -2.14 1.80 5.49
C GLY A 141 -3.17 1.90 4.37
N ASN A 142 -3.13 2.92 3.51
CA ASN A 142 -4.00 3.01 2.33
C ASN A 142 -3.74 1.90 1.29
N THR A 143 -2.78 1.04 1.57
CA THR A 143 -2.37 -0.06 0.71
C THR A 143 -2.92 -1.38 1.28
N ARG A 144 -3.62 -2.16 0.44
CA ARG A 144 -4.17 -3.46 0.87
C ARG A 144 -3.06 -4.38 1.38
N GLN A 145 -3.34 -5.19 2.37
CA GLN A 145 -2.42 -6.12 3.04
C GLN A 145 -1.56 -6.94 2.06
N LYS A 146 -2.17 -7.54 1.04
CA LYS A 146 -1.42 -8.30 0.01
C LYS A 146 -0.34 -7.44 -0.66
N THR A 147 -0.66 -6.20 -0.99
CA THR A 147 0.29 -5.27 -1.63
C THR A 147 1.40 -4.86 -0.67
N ARG A 148 1.11 -4.67 0.62
CA ARG A 148 2.11 -4.36 1.65
C ARG A 148 3.08 -5.52 1.85
N ARG A 149 2.58 -6.75 1.90
CA ARG A 149 3.42 -7.96 1.96
C ARG A 149 4.30 -8.10 0.72
N LEU A 150 3.74 -7.84 -0.45
CA LEU A 150 4.50 -7.85 -1.69
C LEU A 150 5.57 -6.75 -1.71
N MET A 151 5.25 -5.55 -1.23
CA MET A 151 6.21 -4.46 -1.06
C MET A 151 7.36 -4.82 -0.12
N LEU A 152 7.07 -5.48 1.00
CA LEU A 152 8.09 -5.96 1.94
C LEU A 152 9.08 -6.90 1.24
N VAL A 153 8.56 -7.86 0.47
CA VAL A 153 9.41 -8.81 -0.29
C VAL A 153 10.16 -8.09 -1.39
N PHE A 154 9.50 -7.19 -2.12
CA PHE A 154 10.12 -6.40 -3.18
C PHE A 154 11.27 -5.55 -2.64
N ASP A 155 11.06 -4.81 -1.54
CA ASP A 155 12.11 -4.04 -0.87
C ASP A 155 13.30 -4.92 -0.46
N ALA A 156 13.02 -6.08 0.14
CA ALA A 156 14.06 -7.03 0.53
C ALA A 156 14.88 -7.53 -0.67
N VAL A 157 14.22 -7.85 -1.79
CA VAL A 157 14.88 -8.26 -3.04
C VAL A 157 15.74 -7.13 -3.62
N LEU A 158 15.20 -5.90 -3.65
CA LEU A 158 15.94 -4.74 -4.17
C LEU A 158 17.19 -4.46 -3.33
N ARG A 159 17.09 -4.55 -2.01
CA ARG A 159 18.22 -4.32 -1.10
C ARG A 159 19.27 -5.44 -1.16
N ALA A 160 18.82 -6.68 -1.28
CA ALA A 160 19.74 -7.84 -1.31
C ALA A 160 20.42 -8.02 -2.67
N HIS A 161 19.72 -7.75 -3.77
CA HIS A 161 20.15 -8.12 -5.11
C HIS A 161 20.27 -6.93 -6.08
N GLY A 162 19.86 -5.73 -5.68
CA GLY A 162 19.99 -4.50 -6.47
C GLY A 162 19.34 -4.62 -7.85
N ALA A 163 20.07 -4.17 -8.88
CA ALA A 163 19.62 -4.19 -10.27
C ALA A 163 19.34 -5.60 -10.81
N VAL A 164 20.05 -6.63 -10.33
CA VAL A 164 19.80 -8.02 -10.72
C VAL A 164 18.45 -8.49 -10.22
N GLY A 165 18.14 -8.22 -8.94
CA GLY A 165 16.85 -8.54 -8.34
C GLY A 165 15.69 -7.82 -9.04
N LEU A 166 15.87 -6.53 -9.37
CA LEU A 166 14.86 -5.78 -10.12
C LEU A 166 14.61 -6.37 -11.51
N ARG A 167 15.65 -6.81 -12.21
CA ARG A 167 15.52 -7.46 -13.53
C ARG A 167 14.74 -8.75 -13.44
N GLN A 168 15.08 -9.64 -12.49
CA GLN A 168 14.37 -10.88 -12.28
C GLN A 168 12.89 -10.63 -11.92
N TRP A 169 12.62 -9.60 -11.14
CA TRP A 169 11.26 -9.19 -10.81
C TRP A 169 10.47 -8.74 -12.04
N LEU A 170 11.09 -7.93 -12.91
CA LEU A 170 10.51 -7.49 -14.18
C LEU A 170 10.18 -8.67 -15.09
N GLU A 171 11.12 -9.59 -15.29
CA GLU A 171 10.91 -10.81 -16.07
C GLU A 171 9.72 -11.62 -15.57
N ARG A 172 9.56 -11.71 -14.24
CA ARG A 172 8.42 -12.40 -13.66
C ARG A 172 7.10 -11.67 -13.89
N VAL A 173 7.10 -10.34 -13.75
CA VAL A 173 5.93 -9.49 -14.04
C VAL A 173 5.50 -9.62 -15.49
N ASP A 174 6.44 -9.59 -16.42
CA ASP A 174 6.18 -9.75 -17.85
C ASP A 174 5.58 -11.13 -18.16
N LEU A 175 6.14 -12.18 -17.59
CA LEU A 175 5.62 -13.54 -17.74
C LEU A 175 4.18 -13.64 -17.21
N GLU A 176 3.90 -13.09 -16.04
CA GLU A 176 2.54 -13.07 -15.47
C GLU A 176 1.53 -12.29 -16.32
N ALA A 177 1.97 -11.19 -16.92
CA ALA A 177 1.14 -10.41 -17.84
C ALA A 177 0.87 -11.16 -19.13
N GLN A 178 1.89 -11.78 -19.73
CA GLN A 178 1.76 -12.61 -20.94
C GLN A 178 0.82 -13.80 -20.74
N GLN A 179 0.93 -14.51 -19.61
CA GLN A 179 0.03 -15.63 -19.27
C GLN A 179 -1.44 -15.21 -19.17
N ARG A 180 -1.71 -13.95 -18.90
CA ARG A 180 -3.06 -13.36 -18.84
C ARG A 180 -3.48 -12.70 -20.15
N GLY A 181 -2.65 -12.73 -21.20
CA GLY A 181 -2.92 -12.02 -22.45
C GLY A 181 -2.92 -10.49 -22.31
N ILE A 182 -2.23 -9.94 -21.30
CA ILE A 182 -2.24 -8.53 -20.99
C ILE A 182 -0.95 -7.88 -21.52
N ASP A 183 -1.09 -6.83 -22.33
CA ASP A 183 0.00 -5.92 -22.61
C ASP A 183 0.09 -4.87 -21.50
N LEU A 184 0.78 -5.25 -20.42
CA LEU A 184 0.84 -4.49 -19.17
C LEU A 184 1.35 -3.06 -19.36
N TRP A 185 2.39 -2.91 -20.17
CA TRP A 185 3.11 -1.64 -20.34
C TRP A 185 2.38 -0.66 -21.26
N GLU A 186 1.66 -1.17 -22.25
CA GLU A 186 0.82 -0.35 -23.12
C GLU A 186 -0.50 0.03 -22.44
N GLN A 187 -1.12 -0.93 -21.75
CA GLN A 187 -2.42 -0.72 -21.09
C GLN A 187 -2.33 0.02 -19.77
N ASN A 188 -1.17 0.03 -19.11
CA ASN A 188 -0.96 0.54 -17.76
C ASN A 188 -1.90 -0.10 -16.71
N SER A 189 -2.30 -1.34 -16.93
CA SER A 189 -3.34 -2.02 -16.16
C SER A 189 -3.14 -3.52 -16.18
N TRP A 190 -3.45 -4.17 -15.06
CA TRP A 190 -3.53 -5.62 -14.93
C TRP A 190 -4.90 -6.19 -15.34
N ARG A 191 -5.80 -5.37 -15.83
CA ARG A 191 -7.12 -5.79 -16.30
C ARG A 191 -7.07 -6.03 -17.80
N GLU A 192 -7.69 -7.12 -18.24
CA GLU A 192 -8.02 -7.28 -19.65
C GLU A 192 -8.85 -6.06 -20.12
N LYS A 193 -8.54 -5.56 -21.30
CA LYS A 193 -9.48 -4.67 -21.98
C LYS A 193 -10.74 -5.50 -22.24
N SER A 194 -11.84 -5.15 -21.58
CA SER A 194 -13.13 -5.64 -22.05
C SER A 194 -13.21 -5.40 -23.55
N PRO A 195 -13.55 -6.40 -24.36
CA PRO A 195 -13.80 -6.16 -25.77
C PRO A 195 -14.80 -5.00 -25.81
N ALA A 196 -14.44 -3.94 -26.55
CA ALA A 196 -15.34 -2.80 -26.73
C ALA A 196 -16.70 -3.38 -27.12
N SER A 197 -17.73 -3.15 -26.30
CA SER A 197 -19.08 -3.49 -26.69
C SER A 197 -19.28 -2.94 -28.09
N PRO A 198 -19.72 -3.74 -29.07
CA PRO A 198 -19.99 -3.21 -30.39
C PRO A 198 -20.88 -1.99 -30.18
N VAL A 199 -20.42 -0.85 -30.69
CA VAL A 199 -21.21 0.37 -30.69
C VAL A 199 -22.45 -0.01 -31.49
N ASP A 200 -23.57 -0.15 -30.80
CA ASP A 200 -24.87 -0.29 -31.44
C ASP A 200 -25.15 1.06 -32.12
N ASP A 201 -24.71 1.15 -33.37
CA ASP A 201 -24.88 2.32 -34.25
C ASP A 201 -26.34 2.49 -34.70
N THR A 202 -27.27 1.86 -33.97
CA THR A 202 -28.72 1.92 -34.20
C THR A 202 -29.44 2.83 -33.21
N SER A 203 -28.75 3.80 -32.63
CA SER A 203 -29.45 4.90 -31.93
C SER A 203 -29.89 5.94 -32.95
N THR A 204 -30.84 5.62 -33.80
CA THR A 204 -31.75 6.62 -34.38
C THR A 204 -32.59 7.13 -33.23
N GLU A 205 -32.08 8.13 -32.54
CA GLU A 205 -32.78 8.84 -31.47
C GLU A 205 -34.04 9.46 -32.09
N PRO A 206 -35.26 9.06 -31.69
CA PRO A 206 -36.47 9.72 -32.17
C PRO A 206 -36.43 11.18 -31.70
N ALA A 207 -36.64 12.11 -32.64
CA ALA A 207 -36.64 13.53 -32.38
C ALA A 207 -37.50 13.87 -31.16
N PRO A 208 -37.01 14.73 -30.24
CA PRO A 208 -37.76 15.09 -29.06
C PRO A 208 -39.06 15.78 -29.43
N PRO A 209 -40.16 15.48 -28.73
CA PRO A 209 -41.48 16.11 -29.03
C PRO A 209 -41.42 17.62 -28.86
N PRO A 210 -42.16 18.37 -29.70
CA PRO A 210 -42.17 19.85 -29.64
C PRO A 210 -42.63 20.33 -28.25
N LYS A 211 -41.87 21.25 -27.67
CA LYS A 211 -42.22 21.87 -26.38
C LYS A 211 -43.56 22.57 -26.48
N PRO A 212 -44.48 22.38 -25.50
CA PRO A 212 -45.74 23.09 -25.47
C PRO A 212 -45.51 24.59 -25.30
N ASP A 213 -46.17 25.38 -26.14
CA ASP A 213 -46.19 26.84 -26.10
C ASP A 213 -46.64 27.32 -24.70
N ARG A 214 -45.77 27.98 -23.97
CA ARG A 214 -46.13 28.69 -22.76
C ARG A 214 -46.95 29.92 -23.13
N ALA A 215 -48.26 29.75 -23.14
CA ALA A 215 -49.22 30.86 -23.21
C ALA A 215 -48.89 31.88 -22.14
N ARG A 216 -48.58 33.11 -22.58
CA ARG A 216 -48.41 34.30 -21.74
C ARG A 216 -49.68 34.53 -20.93
N SER A 217 -49.72 34.19 -19.69
CA SER A 217 -50.73 34.69 -18.76
C SER A 217 -50.40 36.15 -18.49
N ARG A 218 -51.20 37.05 -19.18
CA ARG A 218 -51.26 38.48 -18.89
C ARG A 218 -51.83 38.65 -17.47
N ARG A 219 -51.08 39.31 -16.62
CA ARG A 219 -51.64 39.97 -15.42
C ARG A 219 -52.58 41.07 -15.88
N GLN A 220 -53.80 41.04 -15.39
CA GLN A 220 -54.69 42.19 -15.26
C GLN A 220 -55.08 42.39 -13.81
N THR A 221 -54.84 43.63 -13.39
CA THR A 221 -55.34 44.40 -12.23
C THR A 221 -55.11 43.78 -10.85
#